data_9d305382102544fe4e610e465d77a211
#
_entry.id   9d305382102544fe4e610e465d77a211
#
_cell.length_a   1.000
_cell.length_b   1.000
_cell.length_c   1.000
_cell.angle_alpha   90.00
_cell.angle_beta   90.00
_cell.angle_gamma   90.00
#
_symmetry.space_group_name_H-M   'P 1'
#
loop_
_entity.id
_entity.type
_entity.pdbx_description
1 polymer ?
#
loop_
_entity_poly.entity_id
_entity_poly.type
_entity_poly.pdbx_seq_one_letter_code
_entity_poly.pdbx_strand_id
1 'polypeptide(L)'
;MFIKAKDMTPAERKERVAQLVKQFKENEAFYLSKDFVESEVRNKFIDPLLECLKWDVKNEKGARHDRQEVITEDRVVMDGQVKHPDYTLCYGGERKIYVEAKQPSVDLKTNPEPALQVRRYAYTSKMPIAVLTDFQELAIYDTRIKPSEKDTAATARIEYLTYDTFAEKFEWLYDKISWDAVDLGTFDTYHEGTKDKRGTATVDDDILNMIENGA
;
A
#
# COMPACT_ATOMS: atom_id res chain seq x y z
N MET A 1 -29.60 3.00 -5.95
CA MET A 1 -29.21 2.04 -4.89
C MET A 1 -27.70 1.90 -4.96
N PHE A 2 -26.97 2.33 -3.95
CA PHE A 2 -25.51 2.20 -3.97
C PHE A 2 -25.15 0.75 -3.66
N ILE A 3 -24.46 0.08 -4.58
CA ILE A 3 -23.92 -1.28 -4.35
C ILE A 3 -22.81 -1.14 -3.31
N LYS A 4 -22.88 -1.96 -2.24
CA LYS A 4 -21.79 -1.98 -1.26
C LYS A 4 -20.51 -2.51 -1.90
N ALA A 5 -19.37 -1.97 -1.51
CA ALA A 5 -18.08 -2.34 -2.08
C ALA A 5 -17.82 -3.86 -2.11
N LYS A 6 -18.21 -4.57 -1.06
CA LYS A 6 -18.07 -6.03 -0.95
C LYS A 6 -18.93 -6.83 -1.96
N ASP A 7 -20.05 -6.25 -2.39
CA ASP A 7 -21.03 -6.91 -3.28
C ASP A 7 -20.77 -6.62 -4.77
N MET A 8 -19.78 -5.76 -5.08
CA MET A 8 -19.41 -5.44 -6.45
C MET A 8 -18.80 -6.64 -7.17
N THR A 9 -19.23 -6.85 -8.39
CA THR A 9 -18.56 -7.76 -9.34
C THR A 9 -17.19 -7.20 -9.76
N PRO A 10 -16.27 -8.02 -10.31
CA PRO A 10 -15.00 -7.54 -10.84
C PRO A 10 -15.15 -6.40 -11.87
N ALA A 11 -16.15 -6.48 -12.75
CA ALA A 11 -16.45 -5.45 -13.74
C ALA A 11 -16.88 -4.13 -13.09
N GLU A 12 -17.75 -4.19 -12.07
CA GLU A 12 -18.21 -3.01 -11.33
C GLU A 12 -17.07 -2.36 -10.54
N ARG A 13 -16.14 -3.14 -9.99
CA ARG A 13 -14.93 -2.61 -9.32
C ARG A 13 -14.05 -1.85 -10.29
N LYS A 14 -13.77 -2.42 -11.47
CA LYS A 14 -12.99 -1.79 -12.52
C LYS A 14 -13.66 -0.49 -13.01
N GLU A 15 -14.97 -0.52 -13.24
CA GLU A 15 -15.74 0.65 -13.61
C GLU A 15 -15.69 1.74 -12.51
N ARG A 16 -15.76 1.34 -11.24
CA ARG A 16 -15.64 2.28 -10.12
C ARG A 16 -14.26 2.94 -10.08
N VAL A 17 -13.18 2.19 -10.33
CA VAL A 17 -11.83 2.76 -10.45
C VAL A 17 -11.75 3.74 -11.63
N ALA A 18 -12.35 3.41 -12.79
CA ALA A 18 -12.40 4.33 -13.92
C ALA A 18 -13.14 5.64 -13.59
N GLN A 19 -14.22 5.57 -12.78
CA GLN A 19 -14.93 6.76 -12.30
C GLN A 19 -14.07 7.60 -11.34
N LEU A 20 -13.30 6.99 -10.44
CA LEU A 20 -12.35 7.71 -9.57
C LEU A 20 -11.28 8.42 -10.39
N VAL A 21 -10.72 7.74 -11.39
CA VAL A 21 -9.74 8.32 -12.34
C VAL A 21 -10.33 9.52 -13.05
N LYS A 22 -11.56 9.38 -13.60
CA LYS A 22 -12.26 10.47 -14.26
C LYS A 22 -12.50 11.65 -13.32
N GLN A 23 -13.00 11.39 -12.10
CA GLN A 23 -13.22 12.42 -11.08
C GLN A 23 -11.94 13.18 -10.74
N PHE A 24 -10.82 12.46 -10.57
CA PHE A 24 -9.53 13.08 -10.30
C PHE A 24 -9.09 13.97 -11.46
N LYS A 25 -9.15 13.46 -12.68
CA LYS A 25 -8.76 14.18 -13.89
C LYS A 25 -9.59 15.46 -14.13
N GLU A 26 -10.89 15.42 -13.89
CA GLU A 26 -11.79 16.58 -14.08
C GLU A 26 -11.49 17.75 -13.14
N ASN A 27 -10.85 17.48 -11.99
CA ASN A 27 -10.51 18.48 -10.98
C ASN A 27 -9.02 18.45 -10.59
N GLU A 28 -8.17 17.97 -11.49
CA GLU A 28 -6.75 17.71 -11.24
C GLU A 28 -6.04 18.93 -10.63
N ALA A 29 -6.24 20.12 -11.19
CA ALA A 29 -5.60 21.33 -10.70
C ALA A 29 -5.91 21.63 -9.22
N PHE A 30 -7.13 21.33 -8.75
CA PHE A 30 -7.50 21.47 -7.34
C PHE A 30 -6.86 20.35 -6.49
N TYR A 31 -6.94 19.10 -6.96
CA TYR A 31 -6.42 17.97 -6.19
C TYR A 31 -4.89 17.97 -6.07
N LEU A 32 -4.18 18.58 -7.01
CA LEU A 32 -2.72 18.80 -6.94
C LEU A 32 -2.33 20.03 -6.11
N SER A 33 -3.29 20.82 -5.66
CA SER A 33 -3.00 21.99 -4.82
C SER A 33 -2.71 21.60 -3.37
N LYS A 34 -2.10 22.53 -2.63
CA LYS A 34 -1.84 22.37 -1.19
C LYS A 34 -3.11 22.47 -0.34
N ASP A 35 -4.21 22.94 -0.93
CA ASP A 35 -5.49 23.07 -0.23
C ASP A 35 -6.22 21.72 -0.11
N PHE A 36 -5.85 20.74 -0.94
CA PHE A 36 -6.39 19.38 -0.88
C PHE A 36 -5.59 18.54 0.10
N VAL A 37 -6.09 18.48 1.34
CA VAL A 37 -5.37 17.86 2.45
C VAL A 37 -5.45 16.31 2.42
N GLU A 38 -4.49 15.66 3.05
CA GLU A 38 -4.33 14.19 3.08
C GLU A 38 -5.59 13.46 3.53
N SER A 39 -6.31 13.97 4.54
CA SER A 39 -7.57 13.36 5.00
C SER A 39 -8.67 13.37 3.93
N GLU A 40 -8.69 14.36 3.05
CA GLU A 40 -9.63 14.39 1.91
C GLU A 40 -9.20 13.41 0.81
N VAL A 41 -7.89 13.27 0.56
CA VAL A 41 -7.36 12.27 -0.38
C VAL A 41 -7.77 10.86 0.08
N ARG A 42 -7.57 10.57 1.36
CA ARG A 42 -7.98 9.29 1.97
C ARG A 42 -9.46 9.02 1.72
N ASN A 43 -10.32 9.92 2.16
CA ASN A 43 -11.78 9.74 2.07
C ASN A 43 -12.32 9.69 0.63
N LYS A 44 -11.81 10.53 -0.27
CA LYS A 44 -12.36 10.68 -1.63
C LYS A 44 -11.82 9.65 -2.61
N PHE A 45 -10.60 9.17 -2.42
CA PHE A 45 -9.89 8.37 -3.41
C PHE A 45 -9.27 7.08 -2.86
N ILE A 46 -8.52 7.14 -1.74
CA ILE A 46 -7.78 5.97 -1.25
C ILE A 46 -8.75 4.95 -0.64
N ASP A 47 -9.68 5.37 0.23
CA ASP A 47 -10.71 4.48 0.79
C ASP A 47 -11.50 3.79 -0.32
N PRO A 48 -12.07 4.52 -1.32
CA PRO A 48 -12.78 3.87 -2.43
C PRO A 48 -11.90 2.95 -3.27
N LEU A 49 -10.60 3.26 -3.47
CA LEU A 49 -9.67 2.39 -4.18
C LEU A 49 -9.43 1.08 -3.40
N LEU A 50 -9.19 1.16 -2.09
CA LEU A 50 -9.05 -0.02 -1.23
C LEU A 50 -10.34 -0.85 -1.18
N GLU A 51 -11.51 -0.20 -1.16
CA GLU A 51 -12.82 -0.87 -1.28
C GLU A 51 -12.96 -1.60 -2.64
N CYS A 52 -12.46 -1.01 -3.74
CA CYS A 52 -12.40 -1.69 -5.04
C CYS A 52 -11.44 -2.89 -5.03
N LEU A 53 -10.41 -2.88 -4.19
CA LEU A 53 -9.51 -4.01 -3.93
C LEU A 53 -10.11 -5.01 -2.91
N LYS A 54 -11.39 -4.84 -2.54
CA LYS A 54 -12.19 -5.72 -1.67
C LYS A 54 -11.82 -5.67 -0.18
N TRP A 55 -11.09 -4.65 0.25
CA TRP A 55 -10.82 -4.41 1.66
C TRP A 55 -12.00 -3.73 2.36
N ASP A 56 -12.41 -4.23 3.54
CA ASP A 56 -13.49 -3.63 4.35
C ASP A 56 -12.97 -2.45 5.16
N VAL A 57 -12.77 -1.30 4.48
CA VAL A 57 -12.16 -0.10 5.07
C VAL A 57 -12.99 0.45 6.24
N LYS A 58 -14.33 0.35 6.14
CA LYS A 58 -15.27 0.94 7.12
C LYS A 58 -15.77 -0.07 8.15
N ASN A 59 -15.21 -1.29 8.15
CA ASN A 59 -15.67 -2.37 9.00
C ASN A 59 -17.21 -2.62 8.91
N GLU A 60 -17.74 -2.61 7.69
CA GLU A 60 -19.16 -2.85 7.44
C GLU A 60 -19.61 -4.25 7.88
N LYS A 61 -18.67 -5.20 7.97
CA LYS A 61 -18.89 -6.55 8.50
C LYS A 61 -19.09 -6.55 10.02
N GLY A 62 -18.78 -5.46 10.71
CA GLY A 62 -18.87 -5.38 12.18
C GLY A 62 -17.88 -6.30 12.89
N ALA A 63 -16.71 -6.53 12.30
CA ALA A 63 -15.67 -7.36 12.90
C ALA A 63 -15.10 -6.68 14.17
N ARG A 64 -14.74 -7.50 15.16
CA ARG A 64 -14.01 -7.01 16.34
C ARG A 64 -12.69 -6.38 15.91
N HIS A 65 -12.16 -5.45 16.70
CA HIS A 65 -10.93 -4.71 16.36
C HIS A 65 -9.76 -5.61 15.98
N ASP A 66 -9.58 -6.72 16.67
CA ASP A 66 -8.53 -7.72 16.42
C ASP A 66 -8.79 -8.60 15.17
N ARG A 67 -9.90 -8.39 14.47
CA ARG A 67 -10.34 -9.12 13.28
C ARG A 67 -10.72 -8.21 12.12
N GLN A 68 -10.55 -6.89 12.27
CA GLN A 68 -10.79 -5.95 11.19
C GLN A 68 -9.82 -6.21 10.04
N GLU A 69 -10.31 -6.03 8.82
CA GLU A 69 -9.49 -6.16 7.61
C GLU A 69 -8.64 -4.92 7.37
N VAL A 70 -9.12 -3.76 7.81
CA VAL A 70 -8.38 -2.50 7.72
C VAL A 70 -8.37 -1.83 9.08
N ILE A 71 -7.19 -1.53 9.60
CA ILE A 71 -6.98 -0.74 10.81
C ILE A 71 -6.38 0.59 10.37
N THR A 72 -7.11 1.69 10.60
CA THR A 72 -6.61 3.04 10.35
C THR A 72 -5.80 3.52 11.55
N GLU A 73 -4.70 4.22 11.28
CA GLU A 73 -3.79 4.77 12.30
C GLU A 73 -3.37 3.71 13.34
N ASP A 74 -3.06 2.51 12.85
CA ASP A 74 -2.63 1.38 13.68
C ASP A 74 -1.37 1.74 14.48
N ARG A 75 -1.26 1.18 15.68
CA ARG A 75 -0.15 1.47 16.56
C ARG A 75 1.05 0.54 16.30
N VAL A 76 2.15 1.11 15.82
CA VAL A 76 3.43 0.42 15.63
C VAL A 76 4.48 1.04 16.55
N VAL A 77 5.28 0.21 17.23
CA VAL A 77 6.42 0.67 18.03
C VAL A 77 7.71 0.50 17.20
N MET A 78 8.39 1.60 16.93
CA MET A 78 9.63 1.64 16.18
C MET A 78 10.65 2.51 16.90
N ASP A 79 11.83 1.97 17.18
CA ASP A 79 12.93 2.67 17.90
C ASP A 79 12.46 3.31 19.23
N GLY A 80 11.58 2.61 19.97
CA GLY A 80 11.00 3.07 21.22
C GLY A 80 9.93 4.16 21.08
N GLN A 81 9.59 4.59 19.86
CA GLN A 81 8.54 5.55 19.56
C GLN A 81 7.29 4.88 18.99
N VAL A 82 6.13 5.41 19.35
CA VAL A 82 4.86 5.00 18.74
C VAL A 82 4.69 5.75 17.42
N LYS A 83 4.40 5.00 16.36
CA LYS A 83 4.10 5.51 15.01
C LYS A 83 2.75 4.95 14.58
N HIS A 84 2.11 5.64 13.65
CA HIS A 84 0.77 5.30 13.16
C HIS A 84 0.77 5.30 11.64
N PRO A 85 0.93 4.11 10.99
CA PRO A 85 0.65 3.98 9.55
C PRO A 85 -0.80 4.35 9.26
N ASP A 86 -1.07 5.01 8.13
CA ASP A 86 -2.43 5.44 7.78
C ASP A 86 -3.40 4.27 7.68
N TYR A 87 -2.96 3.17 7.05
CA TYR A 87 -3.72 1.92 6.98
C TYR A 87 -2.82 0.72 7.21
N THR A 88 -3.35 -0.24 7.97
CA THR A 88 -2.83 -1.60 8.06
C THR A 88 -3.89 -2.55 7.49
N LEU A 89 -3.56 -3.23 6.39
CA LEU A 89 -4.42 -4.23 5.80
C LEU A 89 -4.12 -5.58 6.46
N CYS A 90 -5.16 -6.21 7.00
CA CYS A 90 -5.08 -7.41 7.81
C CYS A 90 -5.89 -8.56 7.22
N TYR A 91 -5.38 -9.78 7.35
CA TYR A 91 -6.10 -11.00 6.99
C TYR A 91 -6.03 -12.00 8.15
N GLY A 92 -7.18 -12.49 8.60
CA GLY A 92 -7.25 -13.43 9.72
C GLY A 92 -6.74 -12.88 11.06
N GLY A 93 -6.61 -11.57 11.21
CA GLY A 93 -6.01 -10.90 12.36
C GLY A 93 -4.50 -10.67 12.24
N GLU A 94 -3.88 -11.09 11.14
CA GLU A 94 -2.48 -10.83 10.83
C GLU A 94 -2.32 -9.62 9.93
N ARG A 95 -1.34 -8.77 10.23
CA ARG A 95 -0.95 -7.63 9.36
C ARG A 95 -0.29 -8.15 8.09
N LYS A 96 -0.71 -7.66 6.92
CA LYS A 96 -0.19 -8.10 5.60
C LYS A 96 0.46 -6.96 4.82
N ILE A 97 -0.15 -5.78 4.79
CA ILE A 97 0.33 -4.64 3.99
C ILE A 97 0.16 -3.36 4.80
N TYR A 98 1.17 -2.50 4.83
CA TYR A 98 1.00 -1.10 5.22
C TYR A 98 0.73 -0.24 3.99
N VAL A 99 -0.21 0.69 4.13
CA VAL A 99 -0.47 1.74 3.15
C VAL A 99 -0.26 3.08 3.82
N GLU A 100 0.61 3.88 3.25
CA GLU A 100 0.88 5.26 3.66
C GLU A 100 0.27 6.20 2.62
N ALA A 101 -0.53 7.13 3.10
CA ALA A 101 -1.15 8.17 2.29
C ALA A 101 -0.30 9.45 2.29
N LYS A 102 -0.39 10.23 1.24
CA LYS A 102 0.19 11.58 1.16
C LYS A 102 -0.75 12.51 0.39
N GLN A 103 -0.50 13.80 0.49
CA GLN A 103 -1.14 14.79 -0.38
C GLN A 103 -0.60 14.67 -1.81
N PRO A 104 -1.43 14.81 -2.86
CA PRO A 104 -0.96 14.78 -4.26
C PRO A 104 0.01 15.91 -4.63
N SER A 105 0.15 16.92 -3.77
CA SER A 105 1.19 17.95 -3.91
C SER A 105 2.61 17.48 -3.53
N VAL A 106 2.75 16.25 -3.01
CA VAL A 106 4.03 15.63 -2.65
C VAL A 106 4.46 14.73 -3.80
N ASP A 107 5.63 14.98 -4.37
CA ASP A 107 6.21 14.13 -5.42
C ASP A 107 6.65 12.77 -4.84
N LEU A 108 5.87 11.73 -5.06
CA LEU A 108 6.21 10.38 -4.60
C LEU A 108 7.23 9.68 -5.52
N LYS A 109 7.38 10.16 -6.75
CA LYS A 109 8.31 9.58 -7.72
C LYS A 109 9.76 9.77 -7.34
N THR A 110 10.11 10.96 -6.84
CA THR A 110 11.50 11.38 -6.62
C THR A 110 11.81 11.73 -5.17
N ASN A 111 10.83 12.13 -4.34
CA ASN A 111 11.04 12.43 -2.93
C ASN A 111 11.31 11.14 -2.13
N PRO A 112 12.50 10.97 -1.51
CA PRO A 112 12.83 9.75 -0.78
C PRO A 112 12.14 9.63 0.58
N GLU A 113 11.73 10.74 1.22
CA GLU A 113 11.22 10.74 2.60
C GLU A 113 9.97 9.88 2.80
N PRO A 114 8.89 10.01 1.99
CA PRO A 114 7.70 9.16 2.15
C PRO A 114 8.00 7.67 1.91
N ALA A 115 8.84 7.37 0.91
CA ALA A 115 9.26 6.00 0.61
C ALA A 115 10.05 5.39 1.77
N LEU A 116 10.98 6.14 2.35
CA LEU A 116 11.77 5.71 3.50
C LEU A 116 10.89 5.50 4.73
N GLN A 117 9.91 6.37 4.94
CA GLN A 117 8.95 6.27 6.06
C GLN A 117 8.18 4.95 6.00
N VAL A 118 7.48 4.67 4.89
CA VAL A 118 6.63 3.47 4.78
C VAL A 118 7.45 2.19 4.81
N ARG A 119 8.63 2.18 4.19
CA ARG A 119 9.55 1.04 4.20
C ARG A 119 10.08 0.74 5.60
N ARG A 120 10.38 1.76 6.42
CA ARG A 120 10.80 1.57 7.81
C ARG A 120 9.71 0.94 8.65
N TYR A 121 8.45 1.39 8.51
CA TYR A 121 7.33 0.79 9.22
C TYR A 121 7.20 -0.70 8.89
N ALA A 122 7.18 -1.02 7.60
CA ALA A 122 6.97 -2.37 7.14
C ALA A 122 8.17 -3.29 7.46
N TYR A 123 9.41 -2.83 7.29
CA TYR A 123 10.61 -3.58 7.65
C TYR A 123 10.63 -3.94 9.14
N THR A 124 10.40 -2.96 10.03
CA THR A 124 10.38 -3.16 11.48
C THR A 124 9.31 -4.17 11.90
N SER A 125 8.17 -4.16 11.20
CA SER A 125 7.05 -5.08 11.46
C SER A 125 7.16 -6.40 10.68
N LYS A 126 8.27 -6.64 9.97
CA LYS A 126 8.52 -7.82 9.13
C LYS A 126 7.44 -8.05 8.05
N MET A 127 6.88 -6.98 7.53
CA MET A 127 5.92 -7.02 6.43
C MET A 127 6.68 -7.11 5.11
N PRO A 128 6.26 -7.96 4.15
CA PRO A 128 7.01 -8.14 2.90
C PRO A 128 6.84 -7.00 1.92
N ILE A 129 5.71 -6.27 2.00
CA ILE A 129 5.31 -5.23 1.05
C ILE A 129 4.69 -4.04 1.79
N ALA A 130 4.94 -2.84 1.28
CA ALA A 130 4.23 -1.62 1.62
C ALA A 130 3.77 -0.88 0.37
N VAL A 131 2.69 -0.13 0.50
CA VAL A 131 2.13 0.74 -0.53
C VAL A 131 2.24 2.18 -0.07
N LEU A 132 2.72 3.05 -0.94
CA LEU A 132 2.72 4.50 -0.77
C LEU A 132 1.86 5.12 -1.86
N THR A 133 0.88 5.93 -1.51
CA THR A 133 -0.02 6.52 -2.51
C THR A 133 -0.61 7.86 -2.06
N ASP A 134 -0.86 8.72 -3.01
CA ASP A 134 -1.66 9.93 -2.91
C ASP A 134 -2.83 9.94 -3.90
N PHE A 135 -3.12 8.76 -4.47
CA PHE A 135 -4.00 8.49 -5.58
C PHE A 135 -3.45 8.98 -6.94
N GLN A 136 -2.80 10.14 -7.03
CA GLN A 136 -2.12 10.56 -8.26
C GLN A 136 -1.05 9.54 -8.65
N GLU A 137 -0.33 9.07 -7.64
CA GLU A 137 0.76 8.12 -7.74
C GLU A 137 0.53 6.94 -6.77
N LEU A 138 0.97 5.75 -7.17
CA LEU A 138 0.98 4.57 -6.32
C LEU A 138 2.30 3.83 -6.51
N ALA A 139 3.04 3.65 -5.44
CA ALA A 139 4.29 2.90 -5.42
C ALA A 139 4.16 1.69 -4.49
N ILE A 140 4.64 0.53 -4.95
CA ILE A 140 4.76 -0.69 -4.15
C ILE A 140 6.23 -0.94 -3.88
N TYR A 141 6.57 -1.20 -2.61
CA TYR A 141 7.93 -1.42 -2.16
C TYR A 141 8.14 -2.83 -1.61
N ASP A 142 9.27 -3.43 -1.95
CA ASP A 142 9.81 -4.61 -1.25
C ASP A 142 10.43 -4.16 0.08
N THR A 143 9.78 -4.51 1.16
CA THR A 143 10.18 -4.07 2.50
C THR A 143 11.01 -5.08 3.25
N ARG A 144 11.42 -6.17 2.61
CA ARG A 144 12.44 -7.11 3.13
C ARG A 144 13.85 -6.53 2.98
N ILE A 145 14.03 -5.55 2.09
CA ILE A 145 15.27 -4.82 1.89
C ILE A 145 15.38 -3.75 2.97
N LYS A 146 16.44 -3.83 3.80
CA LYS A 146 16.69 -2.90 4.90
C LYS A 146 16.75 -1.44 4.42
N PRO A 147 15.92 -0.55 4.96
CA PRO A 147 15.95 0.86 4.60
C PRO A 147 17.22 1.57 5.08
N SER A 148 17.74 2.50 4.29
CA SER A 148 18.92 3.31 4.57
C SER A 148 18.64 4.79 4.31
N GLU A 149 19.29 5.70 5.06
CA GLU A 149 19.24 7.15 4.83
C GLU A 149 19.77 7.58 3.45
N LYS A 150 20.49 6.69 2.77
CA LYS A 150 21.05 6.93 1.42
C LYS A 150 20.12 6.48 0.31
N ASP A 151 18.97 5.87 0.66
CA ASP A 151 18.02 5.36 -0.31
C ASP A 151 17.33 6.50 -1.04
N THR A 152 17.04 6.27 -2.32
CA THR A 152 16.19 7.14 -3.14
C THR A 152 14.74 6.67 -3.10
N ALA A 153 13.81 7.45 -3.61
CA ALA A 153 12.42 7.03 -3.76
C ALA A 153 12.25 5.78 -4.64
N ALA A 154 13.21 5.48 -5.51
CA ALA A 154 13.20 4.29 -6.37
C ALA A 154 13.83 3.06 -5.71
N THR A 155 14.52 3.20 -4.57
CA THR A 155 15.16 2.06 -3.90
C THR A 155 14.10 1.09 -3.39
N ALA A 156 14.26 -0.19 -3.72
CA ALA A 156 13.33 -1.27 -3.37
C ALA A 156 11.89 -1.10 -3.93
N ARG A 157 11.65 -0.16 -4.84
CA ARG A 157 10.36 0.03 -5.49
C ARG A 157 10.12 -1.07 -6.52
N ILE A 158 9.07 -1.85 -6.31
CA ILE A 158 8.67 -2.96 -7.18
C ILE A 158 7.90 -2.44 -8.39
N GLU A 159 6.96 -1.53 -8.12
CA GLU A 159 6.07 -0.99 -9.12
C GLU A 159 5.77 0.49 -8.82
N TYR A 160 5.48 1.23 -9.88
CA TYR A 160 5.07 2.61 -9.81
C TYR A 160 4.01 2.86 -10.88
N LEU A 161 2.85 3.30 -10.45
CA LEU A 161 1.69 3.59 -11.30
C LEU A 161 1.26 5.03 -11.10
N THR A 162 0.68 5.62 -12.14
CA THR A 162 -0.02 6.91 -12.08
C THR A 162 -1.52 6.69 -12.28
N TYR A 163 -2.34 7.57 -11.72
CA TYR A 163 -3.80 7.40 -11.67
C TYR A 163 -4.44 7.14 -13.03
N ASP A 164 -3.92 7.74 -14.09
CA ASP A 164 -4.40 7.54 -15.46
C ASP A 164 -4.26 6.10 -15.97
N THR A 165 -3.36 5.32 -15.36
CA THR A 165 -3.16 3.90 -15.68
C THR A 165 -3.98 2.95 -14.79
N PHE A 166 -4.60 3.42 -13.71
CA PHE A 166 -5.25 2.55 -12.72
C PHE A 166 -6.38 1.70 -13.31
N ALA A 167 -7.21 2.26 -14.17
CA ALA A 167 -8.31 1.51 -14.80
C ALA A 167 -7.80 0.40 -15.73
N GLU A 168 -6.71 0.65 -16.47
CA GLU A 168 -6.06 -0.34 -17.35
C GLU A 168 -5.35 -1.42 -16.53
N LYS A 169 -4.62 -1.00 -15.49
CA LYS A 169 -3.82 -1.88 -14.62
C LYS A 169 -4.61 -2.49 -13.47
N PHE A 170 -5.93 -2.24 -13.38
CA PHE A 170 -6.73 -2.64 -12.22
C PHE A 170 -6.68 -4.14 -11.95
N GLU A 171 -6.80 -4.98 -12.95
CA GLU A 171 -6.75 -6.44 -12.81
C GLU A 171 -5.39 -6.88 -12.26
N TRP A 172 -4.31 -6.29 -12.79
CA TRP A 172 -2.96 -6.54 -12.30
C TRP A 172 -2.81 -6.13 -10.82
N LEU A 173 -3.29 -4.93 -10.46
CA LEU A 173 -3.23 -4.43 -9.08
C LEU A 173 -4.07 -5.29 -8.13
N TYR A 174 -5.26 -5.71 -8.60
CA TYR A 174 -6.15 -6.60 -7.86
C TYR A 174 -5.48 -7.95 -7.55
N ASP A 175 -4.85 -8.58 -8.54
CA ASP A 175 -4.14 -9.85 -8.38
C ASP A 175 -2.96 -9.79 -7.41
N LYS A 176 -2.46 -8.59 -7.08
CA LYS A 176 -1.26 -8.41 -6.27
C LYS A 176 -1.56 -8.01 -4.82
N ILE A 177 -2.51 -7.10 -4.60
CA ILE A 177 -2.71 -6.49 -3.28
C ILE A 177 -4.18 -6.45 -2.84
N SER A 178 -5.11 -7.13 -3.52
CA SER A 178 -6.49 -7.22 -3.07
C SER A 178 -6.63 -8.16 -1.87
N TRP A 179 -7.79 -8.10 -1.22
CA TRP A 179 -8.17 -9.06 -0.19
C TRP A 179 -8.17 -10.49 -0.75
N ASP A 180 -8.70 -10.68 -1.98
CA ASP A 180 -8.70 -12.00 -2.64
C ASP A 180 -7.28 -12.48 -2.97
N ALA A 181 -6.36 -11.59 -3.32
CA ALA A 181 -4.96 -11.95 -3.56
C ALA A 181 -4.30 -12.54 -2.30
N VAL A 182 -4.60 -12.00 -1.14
CA VAL A 182 -4.12 -12.52 0.15
C VAL A 182 -4.84 -13.83 0.50
N ASP A 183 -6.16 -13.91 0.33
CA ASP A 183 -6.97 -15.11 0.61
C ASP A 183 -6.55 -16.32 -0.24
N LEU A 184 -6.28 -16.09 -1.53
CA LEU A 184 -5.88 -17.12 -2.48
C LEU A 184 -4.38 -17.45 -2.47
N GLY A 185 -3.57 -16.71 -1.74
CA GLY A 185 -2.12 -16.89 -1.66
C GLY A 185 -1.33 -16.32 -2.86
N THR A 186 -1.98 -15.64 -3.81
CA THR A 186 -1.27 -14.98 -4.93
C THR A 186 -0.40 -13.82 -4.45
N PHE A 187 -0.79 -13.17 -3.36
CA PHE A 187 0.02 -12.18 -2.66
C PHE A 187 1.39 -12.74 -2.23
N ASP A 188 1.41 -13.94 -1.62
CA ASP A 188 2.64 -14.57 -1.15
C ASP A 188 3.57 -14.89 -2.33
N THR A 189 3.02 -15.44 -3.42
CA THR A 189 3.78 -15.71 -4.65
C THR A 189 4.34 -14.43 -5.28
N TYR A 190 3.61 -13.34 -5.21
CA TYR A 190 4.04 -12.06 -5.77
C TYR A 190 5.29 -11.52 -5.08
N HIS A 191 5.31 -11.45 -3.77
CA HIS A 191 6.46 -10.93 -3.05
C HIS A 191 7.64 -11.90 -3.01
N GLU A 192 7.42 -13.21 -3.02
CA GLU A 192 8.49 -14.21 -3.17
C GLU A 192 9.18 -14.09 -4.54
N GLY A 193 8.41 -13.93 -5.61
CA GLY A 193 8.94 -13.79 -6.98
C GLY A 193 9.73 -12.49 -7.23
N THR A 194 9.66 -11.50 -6.36
CA THR A 194 10.46 -10.27 -6.50
C THR A 194 11.92 -10.43 -6.06
N LYS A 195 12.22 -11.46 -5.29
CA LYS A 195 13.59 -11.77 -4.82
C LYS A 195 14.55 -11.97 -5.99
N ASP A 196 14.18 -12.80 -6.95
CA ASP A 196 15.05 -13.18 -8.06
C ASP A 196 15.30 -12.07 -9.07
N LYS A 197 14.40 -11.09 -9.15
CA LYS A 197 14.49 -10.00 -10.13
C LYS A 197 15.48 -8.90 -9.77
N ARG A 198 15.99 -8.86 -8.54
CA ARG A 198 16.75 -7.71 -8.01
C ARG A 198 18.13 -8.02 -7.47
N GLY A 199 18.48 -9.29 -7.28
CA GLY A 199 19.77 -9.69 -6.73
C GLY A 199 20.08 -9.09 -5.34
N THR A 200 19.04 -8.67 -4.60
CA THR A 200 19.16 -8.08 -3.26
C THR A 200 18.83 -9.13 -2.21
N ALA A 201 19.68 -9.22 -1.19
CA ALA A 201 19.48 -10.11 -0.06
C ALA A 201 18.16 -9.79 0.67
N THR A 202 17.45 -10.83 1.08
CA THR A 202 16.27 -10.69 1.95
C THR A 202 16.73 -10.43 3.40
N VAL A 203 15.79 -10.04 4.28
CA VAL A 203 16.06 -9.88 5.72
C VAL A 203 16.69 -11.14 6.32
N ASP A 204 16.25 -12.32 5.87
CA ASP A 204 16.77 -13.60 6.36
C ASP A 204 18.22 -13.85 5.87
N ASP A 205 18.53 -13.46 4.63
CA ASP A 205 19.89 -13.54 4.09
C ASP A 205 20.83 -12.55 4.78
N ASP A 206 20.35 -11.36 5.16
CA ASP A 206 21.12 -10.39 5.94
C ASP A 206 21.42 -10.94 7.35
N ILE A 207 20.47 -11.62 7.99
CA ILE A 207 20.66 -12.27 9.31
C ILE A 207 21.65 -13.42 9.18
N LEU A 208 21.53 -14.26 8.16
CA LEU A 208 22.47 -15.37 7.92
C LEU A 208 23.89 -14.85 7.68
N ASN A 209 24.04 -13.82 6.83
CA ASN A 209 25.34 -13.19 6.58
C ASN A 209 25.94 -12.55 7.84
N MET A 210 25.13 -12.01 8.76
CA MET A 210 25.60 -11.50 10.04
C MET A 210 26.10 -12.61 10.97
N ILE A 211 25.45 -13.78 10.95
CA ILE A 211 25.84 -14.94 11.76
C ILE A 211 27.14 -15.55 11.22
N GLU A 212 27.27 -15.67 9.90
CA GLU A 212 28.45 -16.27 9.26
C GLU A 212 29.71 -15.38 9.33
N ASN A 213 29.55 -14.05 9.32
CA ASN A 213 30.68 -13.11 9.36
C ASN A 213 31.02 -12.59 10.77
N GLY A 214 30.30 -13.04 11.81
CA GLY A 214 30.50 -12.69 13.22
C GLY A 214 31.16 -13.75 14.07
N ALA A 215 31.74 -14.81 13.46
CA ALA A 215 32.44 -15.87 14.13
C ALA A 215 33.97 -15.75 13.96
#